data_86194b3af7b5b6c8339ddf0238ca444a
#
_entry.id   86194b3af7b5b6c8339ddf0238ca444a
#
_cell.length_a   1.000
_cell.length_b   1.000
_cell.length_c   1.000
_cell.angle_alpha   90.00
_cell.angle_beta   90.00
_cell.angle_gamma   90.00
#
_symmetry.space_group_name_H-M   'P 1'
#
loop_
_entity.id
_entity.type
_entity.pdbx_description
1 polymer ?
#
loop_
_entity_poly.entity_id
_entity_poly.type
_entity_poly.pdbx_seq_one_letter_code
_entity_poly.pdbx_strand_id
1 'polypeptide(L)'
;MKLVAPFETSMDRSEIRRIILVEANVDGVIGWGECVAGESPFYSPEYTDTAWLVLRNFLWPLVKGQQFKAASDVWALLAQVRGHNMAKAALEAAVWDAEAKQKDMSLAKLIGGTREEIACGVSIGIKPSLDELVAAVKEELAAGYQRIKIKIKPGSDLEPVRRLRQEFPRIKLMVDANSAYTLEDWPLLKQLEGFYLMMIEQPLGWDDLYSHIELQKKLDTPICLDECIHTEEQARAAVELGACKIINIKLGRIGGYTVARRIHDLCQDHGVPVWCGGMLESGIGRAHNIALSTLPNFTLPGDVTATKRYWAEDIISPEVTVSPQGTIRVPVGPGIGLKPRLDLIEKFTVRKEHLV
;
A
#
# COMPACT_ATOMS: atom_id res chain seq x y z
N MET A 1 10.01 -3.17 14.85
CA MET A 1 9.23 -4.42 15.11
C MET A 1 9.80 -5.54 14.25
N LYS A 2 9.85 -6.79 14.75
CA LYS A 2 10.34 -7.95 14.00
C LYS A 2 9.19 -8.63 13.27
N LEU A 3 9.39 -8.97 11.98
CA LEU A 3 8.42 -9.76 11.22
C LEU A 3 8.36 -11.21 11.73
N VAL A 4 7.20 -11.85 11.65
CA VAL A 4 7.03 -13.28 11.99
C VAL A 4 7.79 -14.20 11.05
N ALA A 5 7.98 -13.76 9.80
CA ALA A 5 8.82 -14.43 8.81
C ALA A 5 9.45 -13.36 7.89
N PRO A 6 10.66 -13.62 7.35
CA PRO A 6 11.27 -12.72 6.37
C PRO A 6 10.37 -12.52 5.15
N PHE A 7 10.33 -11.29 4.63
CA PHE A 7 9.62 -10.96 3.41
C PHE A 7 10.63 -10.55 2.32
N GLU A 8 10.70 -11.35 1.24
CA GLU A 8 11.65 -11.17 0.15
C GLU A 8 10.93 -10.74 -1.13
N THR A 9 11.45 -9.70 -1.76
CA THR A 9 11.03 -9.18 -3.08
C THR A 9 12.16 -9.40 -4.09
N SER A 10 12.01 -8.91 -5.31
CA SER A 10 13.12 -8.88 -6.28
C SER A 10 14.25 -7.93 -5.87
N MET A 11 13.98 -6.97 -4.99
CA MET A 11 14.88 -5.85 -4.63
C MET A 11 15.51 -5.97 -3.24
N ASP A 12 14.78 -6.51 -2.26
CA ASP A 12 15.19 -6.47 -0.85
C ASP A 12 14.56 -7.62 -0.03
N ARG A 13 15.15 -7.88 1.14
CA ARG A 13 14.68 -8.84 2.13
C ARG A 13 14.55 -8.17 3.50
N SER A 14 13.33 -8.08 3.99
CA SER A 14 13.00 -7.45 5.27
C SER A 14 12.76 -8.50 6.36
N GLU A 15 13.41 -8.34 7.52
CA GLU A 15 13.19 -9.14 8.74
C GLU A 15 12.73 -8.27 9.92
N ILE A 16 13.15 -7.02 9.91
CA ILE A 16 12.82 -6.01 10.92
C ILE A 16 12.33 -4.76 10.19
N ARG A 17 11.33 -4.11 10.76
CA ARG A 17 10.83 -2.83 10.26
C ARG A 17 10.96 -1.77 11.34
N ARG A 18 11.68 -0.67 11.05
CA ARG A 18 11.51 0.60 11.75
C ARG A 18 10.34 1.33 11.11
N ILE A 19 9.42 1.77 11.92
CA ILE A 19 8.22 2.49 11.50
C ILE A 19 8.23 3.83 12.22
N ILE A 20 7.96 4.93 11.51
CA ILE A 20 7.76 6.22 12.16
C ILE A 20 6.27 6.40 12.39
N LEU A 21 5.88 6.55 13.64
CA LEU A 21 4.54 6.95 14.02
C LEU A 21 4.49 8.47 14.22
N VAL A 22 3.46 9.09 13.70
CA VAL A 22 3.14 10.49 13.94
C VAL A 22 1.92 10.54 14.84
N GLU A 23 2.11 11.09 16.04
CA GLU A 23 1.04 11.48 16.95
C GLU A 23 0.84 12.99 16.81
N ALA A 24 -0.26 13.42 16.20
CA ALA A 24 -0.56 14.83 15.97
C ALA A 24 -1.66 15.28 16.91
N ASN A 25 -1.39 16.33 17.70
CA ASN A 25 -2.41 17.01 18.47
C ASN A 25 -3.03 18.13 17.62
N VAL A 26 -4.28 17.97 17.26
CA VAL A 26 -5.07 18.95 16.48
C VAL A 26 -6.20 19.46 17.36
N ASP A 27 -6.04 20.68 17.90
CA ASP A 27 -7.02 21.32 18.79
C ASP A 27 -7.45 20.42 19.96
N GLY A 28 -6.48 19.74 20.59
CA GLY A 28 -6.71 18.87 21.76
C GLY A 28 -7.10 17.42 21.39
N VAL A 29 -7.30 17.10 20.13
CA VAL A 29 -7.62 15.74 19.66
C VAL A 29 -6.39 15.08 19.05
N ILE A 30 -6.06 13.88 19.51
CA ILE A 30 -4.90 13.11 19.03
C ILE A 30 -5.27 12.27 17.81
N GLY A 31 -4.60 12.55 16.69
CA GLY A 31 -4.63 11.71 15.50
C GLY A 31 -3.33 10.93 15.30
N TRP A 32 -3.42 9.77 14.68
CA TRP A 32 -2.31 8.85 14.44
C TRP A 32 -2.08 8.64 12.95
N GLY A 33 -0.82 8.67 12.54
CA GLY A 33 -0.37 8.32 11.19
C GLY A 33 0.89 7.49 11.21
N GLU A 34 1.18 6.81 10.11
CA GLU A 34 2.33 5.93 9.96
C GLU A 34 3.09 6.24 8.68
N CYS A 35 4.39 6.47 8.80
CA CYS A 35 5.31 6.53 7.66
C CYS A 35 5.84 5.13 7.37
N VAL A 36 5.57 4.66 6.17
CA VAL A 36 5.90 3.30 5.71
C VAL A 36 7.23 3.21 4.96
N ALA A 37 8.06 4.23 5.04
CA ALA A 37 9.39 4.23 4.43
C ALA A 37 10.21 3.02 4.87
N GLY A 38 10.96 2.44 3.93
CA GLY A 38 11.82 1.27 4.15
C GLY A 38 13.07 1.60 4.97
N GLU A 39 13.87 0.58 5.27
CA GLU A 39 15.17 0.74 5.92
C GLU A 39 16.23 1.34 5.00
N SER A 40 16.06 1.16 3.69
CA SER A 40 17.02 1.50 2.64
C SER A 40 16.32 2.09 1.42
N PRO A 41 17.04 2.83 0.56
CA PRO A 41 16.49 3.49 -0.62
C PRO A 41 16.40 2.56 -1.85
N PHE A 42 16.09 1.27 -1.69
CA PHE A 42 15.99 0.34 -2.83
C PHE A 42 14.59 0.30 -3.45
N TYR A 43 13.54 0.41 -2.64
CA TYR A 43 12.17 0.50 -3.14
C TYR A 43 11.81 1.93 -3.57
N SER A 44 12.29 2.93 -2.84
CA SER A 44 11.98 4.35 -3.02
C SER A 44 13.20 5.17 -2.62
N PRO A 45 13.43 6.37 -3.20
CA PRO A 45 14.47 7.30 -2.73
C PRO A 45 14.32 7.68 -1.26
N GLU A 46 13.08 7.62 -0.74
CA GLU A 46 12.76 7.91 0.65
C GLU A 46 12.92 6.64 1.50
N TYR A 47 13.62 6.77 2.63
CA TYR A 47 13.78 5.73 3.64
C TYR A 47 13.61 6.31 5.05
N THR A 48 13.54 5.46 6.07
CA THR A 48 13.14 5.85 7.44
C THR A 48 13.91 7.05 7.98
N ASP A 49 15.25 7.09 7.81
CA ASP A 49 16.04 8.19 8.37
C ASP A 49 15.84 9.51 7.61
N THR A 50 15.69 9.47 6.27
CA THR A 50 15.36 10.68 5.49
C THR A 50 13.94 11.16 5.79
N ALA A 51 12.98 10.25 5.94
CA ALA A 51 11.61 10.59 6.31
C ALA A 51 11.56 11.28 7.68
N TRP A 52 12.32 10.78 8.67
CA TRP A 52 12.44 11.41 9.99
C TRP A 52 12.96 12.84 9.91
N LEU A 53 14.05 13.05 9.18
CA LEU A 53 14.65 14.38 9.01
C LEU A 53 13.70 15.35 8.31
N VAL A 54 12.99 14.88 7.29
CA VAL A 54 12.05 15.71 6.53
C VAL A 54 10.81 16.04 7.35
N LEU A 55 10.24 15.09 8.08
CA LEU A 55 9.14 15.35 9.01
C LEU A 55 9.51 16.45 10.01
N ARG A 56 10.67 16.30 10.65
CA ARG A 56 11.15 17.21 11.70
C ARG A 56 11.48 18.60 11.19
N ASN A 57 12.29 18.67 10.11
CA ASN A 57 12.98 19.91 9.73
C ASN A 57 12.17 20.72 8.69
N PHE A 58 11.28 20.08 7.95
CA PHE A 58 10.59 20.72 6.82
C PHE A 58 9.07 20.60 6.91
N LEU A 59 8.49 19.43 7.16
CA LEU A 59 7.03 19.27 7.15
C LEU A 59 6.38 19.84 8.41
N TRP A 60 6.90 19.53 9.59
CA TRP A 60 6.38 20.06 10.84
C TRP A 60 6.39 21.61 10.90
N PRO A 61 7.49 22.31 10.55
CA PRO A 61 7.50 23.78 10.54
C PRO A 61 6.45 24.41 9.62
N LEU A 62 6.05 23.73 8.55
CA LEU A 62 5.01 24.25 7.63
C LEU A 62 3.60 24.18 8.23
N VAL A 63 3.32 23.21 9.10
CA VAL A 63 1.98 23.00 9.65
C VAL A 63 1.83 23.50 11.08
N LYS A 64 2.94 23.71 11.78
CA LYS A 64 2.93 24.19 13.18
C LYS A 64 2.18 25.53 13.29
N GLY A 65 1.17 25.54 14.19
CA GLY A 65 0.39 26.74 14.47
C GLY A 65 -0.55 27.19 13.33
N GLN A 66 -0.66 26.41 12.25
CA GLN A 66 -1.61 26.69 11.19
C GLN A 66 -3.03 26.26 11.58
N GLN A 67 -4.00 26.98 11.07
CA GLN A 67 -5.43 26.63 11.20
C GLN A 67 -5.93 26.05 9.89
N PHE A 68 -6.61 24.91 9.95
CA PHE A 68 -7.18 24.22 8.81
C PHE A 68 -8.70 24.13 8.95
N LYS A 69 -9.42 24.29 7.86
CA LYS A 69 -10.87 24.04 7.82
C LYS A 69 -11.19 22.55 7.66
N ALA A 70 -10.30 21.83 6.98
CA ALA A 70 -10.38 20.40 6.74
C ALA A 70 -8.96 19.79 6.67
N ALA A 71 -8.85 18.51 6.97
CA ALA A 71 -7.56 17.78 6.87
C ALA A 71 -6.93 17.85 5.47
N SER A 72 -7.77 17.92 4.43
CA SER A 72 -7.29 18.08 3.05
C SER A 72 -6.52 19.37 2.80
N ASP A 73 -6.70 20.40 3.61
CA ASP A 73 -6.02 21.70 3.46
C ASP A 73 -4.52 21.58 3.77
N VAL A 74 -4.16 20.61 4.63
CA VAL A 74 -2.76 20.33 5.02
C VAL A 74 -1.92 20.01 3.82
N TRP A 75 -2.46 19.30 2.82
CA TRP A 75 -1.73 18.90 1.63
C TRP A 75 -1.12 20.09 0.87
N ALA A 76 -1.82 21.22 0.80
CA ALA A 76 -1.31 22.41 0.10
C ALA A 76 0.01 22.94 0.69
N LEU A 77 0.20 22.76 2.00
CA LEU A 77 1.46 23.12 2.67
C LEU A 77 2.53 22.05 2.43
N LEU A 78 2.16 20.78 2.61
CA LEU A 78 3.09 19.65 2.47
C LEU A 78 3.59 19.50 1.04
N ALA A 79 2.79 19.84 0.04
CA ALA A 79 3.14 19.78 -1.39
C ALA A 79 4.31 20.69 -1.77
N GLN A 80 4.64 21.71 -0.97
CA GLN A 80 5.80 22.57 -1.18
C GLN A 80 7.14 21.83 -1.04
N VAL A 81 7.17 20.75 -0.27
CA VAL A 81 8.33 19.86 -0.14
C VAL A 81 8.31 18.86 -1.30
N ARG A 82 9.35 18.82 -2.10
CA ARG A 82 9.45 17.87 -3.23
C ARG A 82 9.77 16.45 -2.74
N GLY A 83 9.10 15.44 -3.30
CA GLY A 83 9.28 14.04 -2.90
C GLY A 83 8.84 13.80 -1.45
N HIS A 84 9.43 12.81 -0.80
CA HIS A 84 9.17 12.44 0.60
C HIS A 84 7.68 12.22 0.90
N ASN A 85 7.02 11.50 0.02
CA ASN A 85 5.57 11.28 0.08
C ASN A 85 5.17 10.44 1.29
N MET A 86 5.99 9.50 1.72
CA MET A 86 5.69 8.65 2.88
C MET A 86 5.72 9.44 4.19
N ALA A 87 6.64 10.39 4.31
CA ALA A 87 6.65 11.34 5.42
C ALA A 87 5.43 12.26 5.42
N LYS A 88 5.06 12.80 4.24
CA LYS A 88 3.84 13.62 4.08
C LYS A 88 2.60 12.84 4.44
N ALA A 89 2.47 11.61 3.93
CA ALA A 89 1.34 10.74 4.18
C ALA A 89 1.15 10.47 5.68
N ALA A 90 2.24 10.24 6.41
CA ALA A 90 2.16 10.02 7.86
C ALA A 90 1.58 11.23 8.60
N LEU A 91 2.04 12.43 8.27
CA LEU A 91 1.56 13.66 8.90
C LEU A 91 0.12 13.97 8.48
N GLU A 92 -0.19 13.88 7.19
CA GLU A 92 -1.54 14.12 6.68
C GLU A 92 -2.54 13.10 7.24
N ALA A 93 -2.20 11.81 7.27
CA ALA A 93 -3.05 10.76 7.82
C ALA A 93 -3.37 10.99 9.30
N ALA A 94 -2.40 11.47 10.09
CA ALA A 94 -2.65 11.82 11.48
C ALA A 94 -3.68 12.97 11.62
N VAL A 95 -3.61 13.96 10.73
CA VAL A 95 -4.60 15.07 10.74
C VAL A 95 -5.98 14.58 10.30
N TRP A 96 -6.06 13.70 9.29
CA TRP A 96 -7.34 13.09 8.88
C TRP A 96 -7.97 12.23 10.00
N ASP A 97 -7.16 11.49 10.75
CA ASP A 97 -7.62 10.71 11.90
C ASP A 97 -8.15 11.62 13.01
N ALA A 98 -7.45 12.72 13.30
CA ALA A 98 -7.89 13.73 14.28
C ALA A 98 -9.22 14.37 13.86
N GLU A 99 -9.36 14.81 12.59
CA GLU A 99 -10.61 15.40 12.10
C GLU A 99 -11.79 14.42 12.19
N ALA A 100 -11.58 13.16 11.84
CA ALA A 100 -12.60 12.13 11.93
C ALA A 100 -13.06 11.94 13.40
N LYS A 101 -12.13 11.97 14.35
CA LYS A 101 -12.42 11.93 15.79
C LYS A 101 -13.17 13.18 16.28
N GLN A 102 -12.76 14.37 15.84
CA GLN A 102 -13.46 15.64 16.18
C GLN A 102 -14.91 15.63 15.69
N LYS A 103 -15.18 14.99 14.55
CA LYS A 103 -16.53 14.88 13.98
C LYS A 103 -17.31 13.65 14.49
N ASP A 104 -16.76 12.89 15.43
CA ASP A 104 -17.33 11.65 15.96
C ASP A 104 -17.75 10.66 14.86
N MET A 105 -16.92 10.50 13.83
CA MET A 105 -17.19 9.62 12.72
C MET A 105 -15.98 8.76 12.37
N SER A 106 -16.21 7.61 11.72
CA SER A 106 -15.10 6.80 11.23
C SER A 106 -14.37 7.49 10.08
N LEU A 107 -13.04 7.27 10.01
CA LEU A 107 -12.21 7.80 8.93
C LEU A 107 -12.71 7.32 7.56
N ALA A 108 -13.17 6.08 7.45
CA ALA A 108 -13.77 5.54 6.24
C ALA A 108 -14.95 6.40 5.73
N LYS A 109 -15.85 6.81 6.64
CA LYS A 109 -16.97 7.71 6.29
C LYS A 109 -16.49 9.11 5.92
N LEU A 110 -15.51 9.65 6.66
CA LEU A 110 -14.99 11.00 6.41
C LEU A 110 -14.40 11.13 5.01
N ILE A 111 -13.69 10.11 4.53
CA ILE A 111 -13.08 10.12 3.19
C ILE A 111 -14.08 9.79 2.07
N GLY A 112 -15.32 9.41 2.37
CA GLY A 112 -16.35 9.05 1.39
C GLY A 112 -16.44 7.55 1.08
N GLY A 113 -15.95 6.70 1.98
CA GLY A 113 -16.05 5.25 1.85
C GLY A 113 -17.48 4.74 1.90
N THR A 114 -17.78 3.70 1.10
CA THR A 114 -19.13 3.16 0.90
C THR A 114 -19.26 1.70 1.33
N ARG A 115 -18.17 1.05 1.74
CA ARG A 115 -18.15 -0.38 2.09
C ARG A 115 -18.07 -0.59 3.59
N GLU A 116 -18.73 -1.64 4.07
CA GLU A 116 -18.61 -2.13 5.46
C GLU A 116 -17.55 -3.21 5.61
N GLU A 117 -17.16 -3.83 4.50
CA GLU A 117 -16.08 -4.82 4.41
C GLU A 117 -15.23 -4.59 3.17
N ILE A 118 -13.95 -4.89 3.24
CA ILE A 118 -13.03 -4.82 2.12
C ILE A 118 -12.54 -6.21 1.74
N ALA A 119 -12.40 -6.48 0.45
CA ALA A 119 -11.85 -7.74 -0.06
C ALA A 119 -10.33 -7.76 0.08
N CYS A 120 -9.77 -8.89 0.51
CA CYS A 120 -8.36 -9.06 0.80
C CYS A 120 -7.68 -10.02 -0.18
N GLY A 121 -6.56 -9.60 -0.70
CA GLY A 121 -5.56 -10.41 -1.34
C GLY A 121 -4.32 -10.53 -0.46
N VAL A 122 -3.38 -11.35 -0.87
CA VAL A 122 -2.11 -11.53 -0.18
C VAL A 122 -0.95 -11.55 -1.17
N SER A 123 0.17 -10.98 -0.73
CA SER A 123 1.44 -11.03 -1.45
C SER A 123 2.35 -12.09 -0.83
N ILE A 124 2.83 -13.02 -1.64
CA ILE A 124 3.77 -14.06 -1.24
C ILE A 124 5.13 -13.70 -1.82
N GLY A 125 6.12 -13.52 -0.94
CA GLY A 125 7.51 -13.29 -1.31
C GLY A 125 8.12 -14.49 -2.04
N ILE A 126 9.29 -14.28 -2.64
CA ILE A 126 10.04 -15.33 -3.31
C ILE A 126 10.30 -16.48 -2.33
N LYS A 127 10.09 -17.71 -2.78
CA LYS A 127 10.31 -18.93 -2.00
C LYS A 127 11.51 -19.71 -2.54
N PRO A 128 12.23 -20.43 -1.67
CA PRO A 128 13.40 -21.22 -2.07
C PRO A 128 13.08 -22.33 -3.08
N SER A 129 11.84 -22.86 -3.06
CA SER A 129 11.40 -23.91 -3.95
C SER A 129 9.95 -23.73 -4.40
N LEU A 130 9.58 -24.40 -5.51
CA LEU A 130 8.22 -24.42 -6.03
C LEU A 130 7.24 -25.11 -5.06
N ASP A 131 7.70 -26.14 -4.37
CA ASP A 131 6.85 -26.85 -3.40
C ASP A 131 6.55 -25.98 -2.17
N GLU A 132 7.53 -25.19 -1.70
CA GLU A 132 7.28 -24.18 -0.65
C GLU A 132 6.34 -23.07 -1.13
N LEU A 133 6.44 -22.66 -2.39
CA LEU A 133 5.52 -21.70 -2.98
C LEU A 133 4.09 -22.26 -3.02
N VAL A 134 3.91 -23.50 -3.48
CA VAL A 134 2.60 -24.18 -3.52
C VAL A 134 2.03 -24.32 -2.12
N ALA A 135 2.85 -24.72 -1.15
CA ALA A 135 2.42 -24.86 0.25
C ALA A 135 1.94 -23.51 0.83
N ALA A 136 2.72 -22.43 0.58
CA ALA A 136 2.35 -21.08 1.01
C ALA A 136 1.04 -20.61 0.37
N VAL A 137 0.85 -20.83 -0.94
CA VAL A 137 -0.40 -20.49 -1.63
C VAL A 137 -1.59 -21.26 -1.04
N LYS A 138 -1.42 -22.55 -0.77
CA LYS A 138 -2.46 -23.39 -0.16
C LYS A 138 -2.87 -22.88 1.23
N GLU A 139 -1.90 -22.47 2.03
CA GLU A 139 -2.15 -21.90 3.36
C GLU A 139 -2.94 -20.59 3.27
N GLU A 140 -2.55 -19.68 2.38
CA GLU A 140 -3.23 -18.38 2.22
C GLU A 140 -4.65 -18.54 1.65
N LEU A 141 -4.85 -19.50 0.74
CA LEU A 141 -6.20 -19.85 0.26
C LEU A 141 -7.07 -20.42 1.37
N ALA A 142 -6.52 -21.28 2.24
CA ALA A 142 -7.22 -21.81 3.40
C ALA A 142 -7.54 -20.72 4.44
N ALA A 143 -6.71 -19.67 4.54
CA ALA A 143 -6.97 -18.49 5.36
C ALA A 143 -8.05 -17.56 4.76
N GLY A 144 -8.53 -17.84 3.53
CA GLY A 144 -9.64 -17.15 2.90
C GLY A 144 -9.24 -16.08 1.88
N TYR A 145 -7.96 -15.76 1.70
CA TYR A 145 -7.56 -14.68 0.79
C TYR A 145 -8.07 -14.89 -0.64
N GLN A 146 -8.72 -13.85 -1.19
CA GLN A 146 -9.43 -13.93 -2.46
C GLN A 146 -8.53 -13.82 -3.69
N ARG A 147 -7.34 -13.22 -3.54
CA ARG A 147 -6.37 -13.02 -4.63
C ARG A 147 -4.97 -13.36 -4.12
N ILE A 148 -4.23 -14.11 -4.92
CA ILE A 148 -2.82 -14.44 -4.66
C ILE A 148 -1.93 -13.60 -5.57
N LYS A 149 -0.93 -12.91 -4.99
CA LYS A 149 0.15 -12.24 -5.69
C LYS A 149 1.46 -12.96 -5.39
N ILE A 150 2.22 -13.29 -6.43
CA ILE A 150 3.58 -13.81 -6.29
C ILE A 150 4.59 -12.87 -6.91
N LYS A 151 5.80 -12.88 -6.37
CA LYS A 151 6.91 -12.11 -6.93
C LYS A 151 7.57 -12.90 -8.07
N ILE A 152 7.89 -12.17 -9.16
CA ILE A 152 8.66 -12.70 -10.29
C ILE A 152 9.91 -11.87 -10.53
N LYS A 153 10.91 -12.46 -11.13
CA LYS A 153 12.13 -11.81 -11.59
C LYS A 153 12.73 -12.62 -12.75
N PRO A 154 13.65 -12.05 -13.57
CA PRO A 154 14.32 -12.79 -14.62
C PRO A 154 14.88 -14.12 -14.12
N GLY A 155 14.52 -15.23 -14.82
CA GLY A 155 14.88 -16.59 -14.45
C GLY A 155 14.01 -17.25 -13.37
N SER A 156 13.04 -16.53 -12.79
CA SER A 156 12.04 -17.07 -11.85
C SER A 156 10.68 -16.41 -12.13
N ASP A 157 10.11 -16.71 -13.27
CA ASP A 157 8.91 -16.07 -13.82
C ASP A 157 7.86 -17.08 -14.33
N LEU A 158 8.08 -17.71 -15.49
CA LEU A 158 7.09 -18.59 -16.10
C LEU A 158 6.83 -19.86 -15.29
N GLU A 159 7.85 -20.45 -14.70
CA GLU A 159 7.73 -21.74 -14.03
C GLU A 159 6.94 -21.68 -12.72
N PRO A 160 7.19 -20.72 -11.81
CA PRO A 160 6.32 -20.53 -10.64
C PRO A 160 4.85 -20.34 -11.02
N VAL A 161 4.57 -19.52 -12.04
CA VAL A 161 3.21 -19.26 -12.51
C VAL A 161 2.57 -20.53 -13.08
N ARG A 162 3.32 -21.26 -13.92
CA ARG A 162 2.87 -22.55 -14.50
C ARG A 162 2.53 -23.55 -13.41
N ARG A 163 3.43 -23.74 -12.44
CA ARG A 163 3.22 -24.66 -11.31
C ARG A 163 1.97 -24.30 -10.51
N LEU A 164 1.78 -23.02 -10.18
CA LEU A 164 0.60 -22.59 -9.45
C LEU A 164 -0.69 -22.76 -10.27
N ARG A 165 -0.65 -22.52 -11.56
CA ARG A 165 -1.84 -22.68 -12.41
C ARG A 165 -2.21 -24.16 -12.58
N GLN A 166 -1.25 -25.08 -12.57
CA GLN A 166 -1.50 -26.53 -12.55
C GLN A 166 -2.15 -26.98 -11.25
N GLU A 167 -1.63 -26.52 -10.11
CA GLU A 167 -2.16 -26.90 -8.77
C GLU A 167 -3.49 -26.22 -8.47
N PHE A 168 -3.64 -24.96 -8.89
CA PHE A 168 -4.80 -24.11 -8.57
C PHE A 168 -5.37 -23.46 -9.84
N PRO A 169 -6.08 -24.21 -10.70
CA PRO A 169 -6.47 -23.73 -12.04
C PRO A 169 -7.32 -22.45 -12.04
N ARG A 170 -8.09 -22.18 -11.00
CA ARG A 170 -9.12 -21.12 -10.97
C ARG A 170 -8.86 -20.00 -9.99
N ILE A 171 -7.73 -19.97 -9.29
CA ILE A 171 -7.45 -18.87 -8.35
C ILE A 171 -7.27 -17.55 -9.08
N LYS A 172 -7.63 -16.47 -8.44
CA LYS A 172 -7.27 -15.12 -8.87
C LYS A 172 -5.78 -14.91 -8.60
N LEU A 173 -4.97 -15.06 -9.65
CA LEU A 173 -3.51 -14.99 -9.60
C LEU A 173 -3.04 -13.74 -10.31
N MET A 174 -2.08 -13.04 -9.73
CA MET A 174 -1.32 -11.96 -10.33
C MET A 174 0.17 -12.11 -10.02
N VAL A 175 1.00 -11.46 -10.80
CA VAL A 175 2.44 -11.39 -10.60
C VAL A 175 2.90 -9.96 -10.37
N ASP A 176 3.97 -9.80 -9.61
CA ASP A 176 4.59 -8.53 -9.32
C ASP A 176 6.10 -8.63 -9.57
N ALA A 177 6.59 -7.83 -10.48
CA ALA A 177 7.96 -7.83 -10.93
C ALA A 177 8.85 -6.84 -10.17
N ASN A 178 8.28 -5.87 -9.45
CA ASN A 178 9.02 -4.78 -8.79
C ASN A 178 10.14 -4.21 -9.68
N SER A 179 9.78 -3.81 -10.90
CA SER A 179 10.69 -3.18 -11.88
C SER A 179 11.85 -4.05 -12.37
N ALA A 180 11.72 -5.38 -12.35
CA ALA A 180 12.84 -6.28 -12.64
C ALA A 180 13.12 -6.52 -14.13
N TYR A 181 12.27 -6.04 -15.03
CA TYR A 181 12.38 -6.26 -16.48
C TYR A 181 12.62 -4.96 -17.25
N THR A 182 12.99 -5.11 -18.52
CA THR A 182 13.11 -4.04 -19.50
C THR A 182 12.08 -4.23 -20.61
N LEU A 183 11.90 -3.23 -21.47
CA LEU A 183 10.99 -3.37 -22.61
C LEU A 183 11.42 -4.49 -23.58
N GLU A 184 12.71 -4.84 -23.64
CA GLU A 184 13.23 -5.93 -24.47
C GLU A 184 12.71 -7.30 -24.02
N ASP A 185 12.31 -7.45 -22.76
CA ASP A 185 11.77 -8.67 -22.18
C ASP A 185 10.29 -8.91 -22.54
N TRP A 186 9.66 -8.03 -23.36
CA TRP A 186 8.24 -8.17 -23.73
C TRP A 186 7.87 -9.56 -24.29
N PRO A 187 8.74 -10.29 -25.06
CA PRO A 187 8.38 -11.62 -25.57
C PRO A 187 8.25 -12.66 -24.44
N LEU A 188 9.01 -12.52 -23.36
CA LEU A 188 8.89 -13.33 -22.16
C LEU A 188 7.59 -12.98 -21.40
N LEU A 189 7.36 -11.69 -21.17
CA LEU A 189 6.15 -11.22 -20.47
C LEU A 189 4.87 -11.59 -21.22
N LYS A 190 4.90 -11.63 -22.56
CA LYS A 190 3.79 -12.10 -23.41
C LYS A 190 3.44 -13.56 -23.14
N GLN A 191 4.41 -14.42 -22.78
CA GLN A 191 4.11 -15.82 -22.48
C GLN A 191 3.30 -15.98 -21.18
N LEU A 192 3.32 -15.00 -20.29
CA LEU A 192 2.51 -14.99 -19.06
C LEU A 192 1.01 -14.95 -19.36
N GLU A 193 0.59 -14.47 -20.51
CA GLU A 193 -0.84 -14.41 -20.90
C GLU A 193 -1.49 -15.79 -20.97
N GLY A 194 -0.71 -16.82 -21.33
CA GLY A 194 -1.19 -18.21 -21.34
C GLY A 194 -1.65 -18.73 -19.98
N PHE A 195 -1.36 -17.99 -18.90
CA PHE A 195 -1.75 -18.37 -17.55
C PHE A 195 -2.95 -17.57 -17.00
N TYR A 196 -3.59 -16.72 -17.80
CA TYR A 196 -4.79 -15.95 -17.42
C TYR A 196 -4.63 -15.19 -16.10
N LEU A 197 -3.58 -14.40 -16.02
CA LEU A 197 -3.30 -13.55 -14.87
C LEU A 197 -4.31 -12.39 -14.81
N MET A 198 -4.65 -11.95 -13.59
CA MET A 198 -5.44 -10.73 -13.40
C MET A 198 -4.69 -9.49 -13.89
N MET A 199 -3.40 -9.45 -13.65
CA MET A 199 -2.51 -8.35 -14.01
C MET A 199 -1.04 -8.75 -13.85
N ILE A 200 -0.17 -7.97 -14.49
CA ILE A 200 1.29 -7.94 -14.25
C ILE A 200 1.58 -6.59 -13.59
N GLU A 201 2.03 -6.61 -12.34
CA GLU A 201 2.34 -5.40 -11.57
C GLU A 201 3.78 -4.97 -11.81
N GLN A 202 3.98 -3.68 -12.10
CA GLN A 202 5.23 -2.94 -12.27
C GLN A 202 6.33 -3.76 -12.97
N PRO A 203 6.13 -4.17 -14.23
CA PRO A 203 7.12 -4.97 -14.94
C PRO A 203 8.42 -4.22 -15.22
N LEU A 204 8.35 -2.94 -15.61
CA LEU A 204 9.50 -2.15 -16.05
C LEU A 204 9.94 -1.14 -14.99
N GLY A 205 10.95 -0.35 -15.32
CA GLY A 205 11.58 0.63 -14.42
C GLY A 205 10.58 1.46 -13.59
N TRP A 206 10.95 1.76 -12.36
CA TRP A 206 10.10 2.41 -11.35
C TRP A 206 9.65 3.83 -11.70
N ASP A 207 10.29 4.48 -12.67
CA ASP A 207 10.00 5.84 -13.17
C ASP A 207 9.72 5.86 -14.70
N ASP A 208 9.64 4.68 -15.34
CA ASP A 208 9.53 4.54 -16.79
C ASP A 208 8.09 4.37 -17.25
N LEU A 209 7.31 5.46 -17.28
CA LEU A 209 5.96 5.44 -17.86
C LEU A 209 5.98 5.20 -19.36
N TYR A 210 6.99 5.69 -20.09
CA TYR A 210 7.05 5.61 -21.53
C TYR A 210 7.10 4.15 -22.02
N SER A 211 8.01 3.36 -21.48
CA SER A 211 8.14 1.96 -21.87
C SER A 211 6.93 1.12 -21.46
N HIS A 212 6.23 1.48 -20.38
CA HIS A 212 4.96 0.84 -20.00
C HIS A 212 3.86 1.09 -21.03
N ILE A 213 3.79 2.29 -21.67
CA ILE A 213 2.85 2.56 -22.77
C ILE A 213 3.11 1.59 -23.92
N GLU A 214 4.37 1.41 -24.31
CA GLU A 214 4.75 0.51 -25.39
C GLU A 214 4.53 -0.97 -25.04
N LEU A 215 4.75 -1.34 -23.78
CA LEU A 215 4.51 -2.69 -23.30
C LEU A 215 3.02 -3.02 -23.26
N GLN A 216 2.14 -2.13 -22.74
CA GLN A 216 0.71 -2.39 -22.68
C GLN A 216 0.07 -2.55 -24.05
N LYS A 217 0.61 -1.90 -25.10
CA LYS A 217 0.18 -2.12 -26.49
C LYS A 217 0.48 -3.53 -27.01
N LYS A 218 1.48 -4.21 -26.45
CA LYS A 218 1.91 -5.55 -26.82
C LYS A 218 1.21 -6.65 -26.01
N LEU A 219 0.67 -6.31 -24.84
CA LEU A 219 0.05 -7.23 -23.90
C LEU A 219 -1.46 -7.04 -23.80
N ASP A 220 -2.21 -8.15 -23.86
CA ASP A 220 -3.64 -8.17 -23.54
C ASP A 220 -3.85 -8.19 -22.02
N THR A 221 -2.97 -8.89 -21.28
CA THR A 221 -2.98 -8.89 -19.81
C THR A 221 -2.80 -7.46 -19.30
N PRO A 222 -3.65 -7.01 -18.36
CA PRO A 222 -3.53 -5.69 -17.77
C PRO A 222 -2.18 -5.48 -17.10
N ILE A 223 -1.50 -4.38 -17.41
CA ILE A 223 -0.40 -3.86 -16.58
C ILE A 223 -1.03 -3.10 -15.43
N CYS A 224 -0.53 -3.34 -14.23
CA CYS A 224 -0.81 -2.56 -13.03
C CYS A 224 0.41 -1.73 -12.67
N LEU A 225 0.28 -0.43 -12.54
CA LEU A 225 1.36 0.43 -12.08
C LEU A 225 1.34 0.60 -10.56
N ASP A 226 2.50 0.45 -9.96
CA ASP A 226 2.82 0.64 -8.54
C ASP A 226 3.88 1.75 -8.41
N GLU A 227 5.15 1.43 -8.52
CA GLU A 227 6.28 2.33 -8.27
C GLU A 227 6.30 3.55 -9.18
N CYS A 228 5.73 3.50 -10.37
CA CYS A 228 5.63 4.66 -11.29
C CYS A 228 4.64 5.74 -10.83
N ILE A 229 3.77 5.47 -9.85
CA ILE A 229 2.69 6.39 -9.48
C ILE A 229 2.98 7.03 -8.12
N HIS A 230 3.48 8.26 -8.15
CA HIS A 230 3.77 9.06 -6.96
C HIS A 230 2.89 10.32 -6.85
N THR A 231 2.27 10.75 -7.95
CA THR A 231 1.44 11.97 -8.00
C THR A 231 0.19 11.76 -8.85
N GLU A 232 -0.78 12.67 -8.70
CA GLU A 232 -1.97 12.70 -9.55
C GLU A 232 -1.60 12.87 -11.03
N GLU A 233 -0.61 13.70 -11.34
CA GLU A 233 -0.18 13.96 -12.72
C GLU A 233 0.41 12.70 -13.38
N GLN A 234 1.18 11.91 -12.63
CA GLN A 234 1.70 10.64 -13.13
C GLN A 234 0.56 9.62 -13.35
N ALA A 235 -0.41 9.55 -12.44
CA ALA A 235 -1.57 8.71 -12.62
C ALA A 235 -2.39 9.14 -13.84
N ARG A 236 -2.61 10.44 -14.04
CA ARG A 236 -3.28 11.01 -15.21
C ARG A 236 -2.55 10.64 -16.50
N ALA A 237 -1.25 10.88 -16.56
CA ALA A 237 -0.45 10.52 -17.72
C ALA A 237 -0.50 9.00 -18.02
N ALA A 238 -0.41 8.17 -16.98
CA ALA A 238 -0.48 6.71 -17.13
C ALA A 238 -1.82 6.25 -17.73
N VAL A 239 -2.93 6.82 -17.25
CA VAL A 239 -4.29 6.48 -17.70
C VAL A 239 -4.55 7.02 -19.11
N GLU A 240 -4.32 8.31 -19.34
CA GLU A 240 -4.62 8.97 -20.61
C GLU A 240 -3.74 8.48 -21.77
N LEU A 241 -2.49 8.11 -21.51
CA LEU A 241 -1.57 7.57 -22.51
C LEU A 241 -1.63 6.05 -22.64
N GLY A 242 -2.41 5.36 -21.78
CA GLY A 242 -2.60 3.91 -21.85
C GLY A 242 -1.40 3.10 -21.40
N ALA A 243 -0.63 3.60 -20.41
CA ALA A 243 0.50 2.87 -19.84
C ALA A 243 0.07 1.68 -18.97
N CYS A 244 -1.17 1.69 -18.49
CA CYS A 244 -1.73 0.64 -17.64
C CYS A 244 -3.25 0.55 -17.80
N LYS A 245 -3.80 -0.55 -17.27
CA LYS A 245 -5.25 -0.76 -17.14
C LYS A 245 -5.70 -0.84 -15.68
N ILE A 246 -4.75 -0.81 -14.73
CA ILE A 246 -4.99 -0.90 -13.28
C ILE A 246 -3.95 -0.02 -12.58
N ILE A 247 -4.33 0.62 -11.48
CA ILE A 247 -3.39 1.33 -10.59
C ILE A 247 -3.46 0.74 -9.18
N ASN A 248 -2.28 0.43 -8.64
CA ASN A 248 -2.08 0.15 -7.22
C ASN A 248 -1.90 1.47 -6.46
N ILE A 249 -2.82 1.80 -5.57
CA ILE A 249 -2.73 2.98 -4.72
C ILE A 249 -2.14 2.57 -3.37
N LYS A 250 -0.97 3.09 -3.02
CA LYS A 250 -0.38 2.97 -1.69
C LYS A 250 -0.38 4.33 -1.03
N LEU A 251 -1.11 4.47 0.08
CA LEU A 251 -1.31 5.76 0.77
C LEU A 251 0.01 6.50 1.02
N GLY A 252 1.03 5.77 1.51
CA GLY A 252 2.35 6.35 1.78
C GLY A 252 3.06 6.84 0.53
N ARG A 253 3.10 6.02 -0.54
CA ARG A 253 3.84 6.33 -1.76
C ARG A 253 3.33 7.59 -2.47
N ILE A 254 2.03 7.84 -2.43
CA ILE A 254 1.42 8.97 -3.14
C ILE A 254 1.24 10.22 -2.28
N GLY A 255 1.54 10.16 -0.97
CA GLY A 255 1.58 11.34 -0.10
C GLY A 255 0.38 11.55 0.81
N GLY A 256 -0.60 10.63 0.86
CA GLY A 256 -1.73 10.70 1.79
C GLY A 256 -3.10 10.66 1.12
N TYR A 257 -4.15 10.91 1.91
CA TYR A 257 -5.55 10.78 1.50
C TYR A 257 -5.98 11.78 0.42
N THR A 258 -5.48 13.02 0.49
CA THR A 258 -5.89 14.04 -0.48
C THR A 258 -5.49 13.63 -1.90
N VAL A 259 -4.26 13.15 -2.08
CA VAL A 259 -3.80 12.65 -3.38
C VAL A 259 -4.45 11.32 -3.72
N ALA A 260 -4.59 10.41 -2.74
CA ALA A 260 -5.26 9.11 -2.96
C ALA A 260 -6.66 9.26 -3.52
N ARG A 261 -7.46 10.17 -2.97
CA ARG A 261 -8.82 10.46 -3.44
C ARG A 261 -8.82 11.03 -4.86
N ARG A 262 -7.92 11.97 -5.17
CA ARG A 262 -7.81 12.53 -6.54
C ARG A 262 -7.44 11.47 -7.56
N ILE A 263 -6.48 10.59 -7.25
CA ILE A 263 -6.13 9.47 -8.13
C ILE A 263 -7.28 8.48 -8.26
N HIS A 264 -7.98 8.17 -7.15
CA HIS A 264 -9.14 7.31 -7.15
C HIS A 264 -10.24 7.86 -8.08
N ASP A 265 -10.59 9.14 -7.92
CA ASP A 265 -11.66 9.80 -8.70
C ASP A 265 -11.28 9.87 -10.19
N LEU A 266 -10.03 10.25 -10.50
CA LEU A 266 -9.50 10.20 -11.86
C LEU A 266 -9.63 8.80 -12.49
N CYS A 267 -9.21 7.76 -11.78
CA CYS A 267 -9.30 6.39 -12.27
C CYS A 267 -10.76 5.94 -12.44
N GLN A 268 -11.65 6.34 -11.53
CA GLN A 268 -13.08 6.04 -11.63
C GLN A 268 -13.70 6.69 -12.88
N ASP A 269 -13.40 7.94 -13.16
CA ASP A 269 -13.88 8.68 -14.32
C ASP A 269 -13.42 8.05 -15.65
N HIS A 270 -12.27 7.41 -15.67
CA HIS A 270 -11.70 6.72 -16.82
C HIS A 270 -12.00 5.20 -16.85
N GLY A 271 -12.76 4.66 -15.91
CA GLY A 271 -13.07 3.24 -15.82
C GLY A 271 -11.86 2.34 -15.52
N VAL A 272 -10.79 2.88 -14.92
CA VAL A 272 -9.59 2.16 -14.50
C VAL A 272 -9.77 1.70 -13.06
N PRO A 273 -9.88 0.39 -12.77
CA PRO A 273 -10.01 -0.12 -11.42
C PRO A 273 -8.74 0.11 -10.62
N VAL A 274 -8.91 0.29 -9.30
CA VAL A 274 -7.79 0.45 -8.39
C VAL A 274 -7.86 -0.54 -7.24
N TRP A 275 -6.73 -0.75 -6.56
CA TRP A 275 -6.63 -1.54 -5.33
C TRP A 275 -5.56 -0.96 -4.40
N CYS A 276 -5.67 -1.31 -3.12
CA CYS A 276 -4.75 -0.81 -2.08
C CYS A 276 -3.59 -1.78 -1.88
N GLY A 277 -2.38 -1.33 -2.20
CA GLY A 277 -1.14 -2.07 -1.91
C GLY A 277 -0.69 -1.91 -0.46
N GLY A 278 0.05 -2.91 0.05
CA GLY A 278 0.64 -2.89 1.38
C GLY A 278 2.13 -2.54 1.38
N MET A 279 2.61 -2.02 2.50
CA MET A 279 4.01 -1.65 2.77
C MET A 279 4.51 -2.24 4.09
N LEU A 280 4.00 -3.39 4.52
CA LEU A 280 4.30 -4.03 5.80
C LEU A 280 3.96 -3.12 7.00
N GLU A 281 2.80 -2.48 6.94
CA GLU A 281 2.31 -1.56 7.95
C GLU A 281 2.10 -2.26 9.30
N SER A 282 2.24 -1.48 10.37
CA SER A 282 1.64 -1.83 11.66
C SER A 282 0.11 -1.70 11.59
N GLY A 283 -0.55 -2.01 12.69
CA GLY A 283 -2.00 -1.86 12.75
C GLY A 283 -2.49 -0.44 12.53
N ILE A 284 -1.69 0.60 12.81
CA ILE A 284 -2.06 1.99 12.56
C ILE A 284 -2.13 2.25 11.06
N GLY A 285 -1.06 1.99 10.31
CA GLY A 285 -1.06 2.16 8.85
C GLY A 285 -2.06 1.23 8.16
N ARG A 286 -2.24 0.01 8.68
CA ARG A 286 -3.24 -0.94 8.17
C ARG A 286 -4.67 -0.42 8.36
N ALA A 287 -4.98 0.23 9.48
CA ALA A 287 -6.29 0.86 9.68
C ALA A 287 -6.56 1.96 8.65
N HIS A 288 -5.54 2.74 8.30
CA HIS A 288 -5.62 3.71 7.22
C HIS A 288 -5.87 3.05 5.86
N ASN A 289 -5.19 1.95 5.55
CA ASN A 289 -5.40 1.20 4.31
C ASN A 289 -6.81 0.57 4.24
N ILE A 290 -7.35 0.10 5.38
CA ILE A 290 -8.74 -0.38 5.45
C ILE A 290 -9.68 0.76 5.10
N ALA A 291 -9.54 1.93 5.72
CA ALA A 291 -10.37 3.09 5.43
C ALA A 291 -10.29 3.48 3.94
N LEU A 292 -9.09 3.60 3.38
CA LEU A 292 -8.87 3.91 1.97
C LEU A 292 -9.57 2.92 1.02
N SER A 293 -9.49 1.63 1.33
CA SER A 293 -10.07 0.55 0.51
C SER A 293 -11.60 0.56 0.48
N THR A 294 -12.26 1.40 1.29
CA THR A 294 -13.72 1.55 1.28
C THR A 294 -14.24 2.46 0.17
N LEU A 295 -13.36 3.22 -0.49
CA LEU A 295 -13.76 4.09 -1.60
C LEU A 295 -14.30 3.27 -2.80
N PRO A 296 -15.28 3.81 -3.56
CA PRO A 296 -16.05 3.03 -4.55
C PRO A 296 -15.23 2.30 -5.60
N ASN A 297 -14.16 2.92 -6.13
CA ASN A 297 -13.37 2.34 -7.22
C ASN A 297 -12.27 1.35 -6.76
N PHE A 298 -12.10 1.12 -5.45
CA PHE A 298 -11.26 0.02 -4.95
C PHE A 298 -11.98 -1.32 -5.16
N THR A 299 -12.07 -1.75 -6.39
CA THR A 299 -12.89 -2.90 -6.81
C THR A 299 -12.15 -4.23 -6.81
N LEU A 300 -10.83 -4.20 -6.68
CA LEU A 300 -9.97 -5.38 -6.64
C LEU A 300 -9.49 -5.67 -5.22
N PRO A 301 -9.29 -6.96 -4.83
CA PRO A 301 -8.78 -7.30 -3.51
C PRO A 301 -7.41 -6.67 -3.23
N GLY A 302 -7.30 -5.90 -2.15
CA GLY A 302 -6.06 -5.21 -1.74
C GLY A 302 -5.08 -6.10 -1.00
N ASP A 303 -3.82 -5.64 -0.85
CA ASP A 303 -2.81 -6.25 0.02
C ASP A 303 -2.99 -5.80 1.48
N VAL A 304 -4.24 -5.76 1.96
CA VAL A 304 -4.57 -5.49 3.35
C VAL A 304 -4.82 -6.83 4.04
N THR A 305 -3.94 -7.20 4.97
CA THR A 305 -3.88 -8.55 5.53
C THR A 305 -4.18 -8.57 7.03
N ALA A 306 -4.39 -9.76 7.60
CA ALA A 306 -4.48 -9.92 9.04
C ALA A 306 -3.17 -9.49 9.74
N THR A 307 -3.28 -8.98 10.95
CA THR A 307 -2.13 -8.59 11.80
C THR A 307 -1.09 -9.71 11.89
N LYS A 308 -1.53 -10.92 12.19
CA LYS A 308 -0.65 -12.09 12.38
C LYS A 308 0.13 -12.53 11.14
N ARG A 309 -0.20 -11.97 9.99
CA ARG A 309 0.58 -12.19 8.76
C ARG A 309 2.00 -11.64 8.88
N TYR A 310 2.16 -10.52 9.60
CA TYR A 310 3.45 -9.83 9.73
C TYR A 310 3.93 -9.69 11.18
N TRP A 311 3.03 -9.58 12.15
CA TRP A 311 3.35 -9.23 13.51
C TRP A 311 2.87 -10.29 14.51
N ALA A 312 3.76 -10.73 15.42
CA ALA A 312 3.38 -11.58 16.54
C ALA A 312 2.49 -10.82 17.55
N GLU A 313 2.83 -9.54 17.78
CA GLU A 313 2.04 -8.57 18.55
C GLU A 313 1.92 -7.28 17.75
N ASP A 314 0.72 -6.71 17.65
CA ASP A 314 0.49 -5.43 16.96
C ASP A 314 0.25 -4.31 17.97
N ILE A 315 0.55 -3.09 17.54
CA ILE A 315 0.43 -1.87 18.33
C ILE A 315 -0.99 -1.27 18.34
N ILE A 316 -1.99 -2.04 17.94
CA ILE A 316 -3.42 -1.67 17.98
C ILE A 316 -4.26 -2.71 18.69
N SER A 317 -5.47 -2.32 19.10
CA SER A 317 -6.51 -3.20 19.64
C SER A 317 -7.90 -2.76 19.13
N PRO A 318 -8.77 -3.71 18.72
CA PRO A 318 -8.46 -5.13 18.47
C PRO A 318 -7.50 -5.31 17.29
N GLU A 319 -6.84 -6.48 17.21
CA GLU A 319 -6.04 -6.87 16.05
C GLU A 319 -6.93 -7.02 14.81
N VAL A 320 -6.39 -6.69 13.65
CA VAL A 320 -7.08 -6.90 12.37
C VAL A 320 -7.05 -8.38 12.01
N THR A 321 -8.21 -8.93 11.66
CA THR A 321 -8.38 -10.31 11.22
C THR A 321 -9.04 -10.36 9.85
N VAL A 322 -8.73 -11.40 9.09
CA VAL A 322 -9.40 -11.72 7.80
C VAL A 322 -10.44 -12.81 8.07
N SER A 323 -11.64 -12.62 7.53
CA SER A 323 -12.72 -13.60 7.61
C SER A 323 -12.43 -14.82 6.72
N PRO A 324 -13.11 -15.97 6.95
CA PRO A 324 -13.00 -17.12 6.04
C PRO A 324 -13.42 -16.81 4.58
N GLN A 325 -14.15 -15.72 4.36
CA GLN A 325 -14.56 -15.26 3.03
C GLN A 325 -13.51 -14.32 2.41
N GLY A 326 -12.40 -14.05 3.09
CA GLY A 326 -11.32 -13.18 2.62
C GLY A 326 -11.67 -11.70 2.67
N THR A 327 -12.41 -11.27 3.70
CA THR A 327 -12.75 -9.87 3.93
C THR A 327 -12.24 -9.38 5.28
N ILE A 328 -12.03 -8.08 5.39
CA ILE A 328 -11.80 -7.38 6.66
C ILE A 328 -12.99 -6.45 6.89
N ARG A 329 -13.58 -6.53 8.07
CA ARG A 329 -14.63 -5.61 8.50
C ARG A 329 -14.04 -4.23 8.75
N VAL A 330 -14.69 -3.20 8.22
CA VAL A 330 -14.26 -1.81 8.39
C VAL A 330 -14.55 -1.35 9.81
N PRO A 331 -13.56 -0.80 10.54
CA PRO A 331 -13.80 -0.24 11.86
C PRO A 331 -14.81 0.92 11.82
N VAL A 332 -15.75 0.91 12.75
CA VAL A 332 -16.86 1.89 12.78
C VAL A 332 -16.68 2.99 13.82
N GLY A 333 -15.71 2.89 14.73
CA GLY A 333 -15.42 3.92 15.73
C GLY A 333 -14.83 5.19 15.13
N PRO A 334 -14.81 6.31 15.91
CA PRO A 334 -14.22 7.56 15.46
C PRO A 334 -12.74 7.43 15.04
N GLY A 335 -12.35 8.19 14.04
CA GLY A 335 -11.01 8.12 13.46
C GLY A 335 -10.76 6.80 12.74
N ILE A 336 -9.57 6.25 12.91
CA ILE A 336 -9.19 4.92 12.39
C ILE A 336 -10.01 3.77 13.00
N GLY A 337 -10.83 4.05 14.03
CA GLY A 337 -11.73 3.09 14.66
C GLY A 337 -11.06 1.97 15.47
N LEU A 338 -9.75 2.01 15.63
CA LEU A 338 -8.93 1.08 16.40
C LEU A 338 -8.14 1.85 17.46
N LYS A 339 -7.85 1.21 18.60
CA LYS A 339 -7.13 1.87 19.71
C LYS A 339 -5.63 1.55 19.64
N PRO A 340 -4.74 2.58 19.57
CA PRO A 340 -3.32 2.36 19.75
C PRO A 340 -3.00 1.76 21.12
N ARG A 341 -2.13 0.76 21.14
CA ARG A 341 -1.61 0.15 22.36
C ARG A 341 -0.36 0.89 22.79
N LEU A 342 -0.55 1.93 23.62
CA LEU A 342 0.53 2.80 24.07
C LEU A 342 1.63 2.04 24.81
N ASP A 343 1.27 0.97 25.55
CA ASP A 343 2.20 0.06 26.22
C ASP A 343 3.16 -0.62 25.23
N LEU A 344 2.65 -1.09 24.09
CA LEU A 344 3.48 -1.72 23.06
C LEU A 344 4.22 -0.69 22.20
N ILE A 345 3.61 0.46 21.94
CA ILE A 345 4.30 1.56 21.24
C ILE A 345 5.54 1.97 22.06
N GLU A 346 5.41 2.17 23.36
CA GLU A 346 6.54 2.50 24.24
C GLU A 346 7.58 1.38 24.27
N LYS A 347 7.17 0.12 24.41
CA LYS A 347 8.04 -1.07 24.40
C LYS A 347 8.91 -1.16 23.13
N PHE A 348 8.35 -0.82 21.96
CA PHE A 348 9.05 -0.93 20.67
C PHE A 348 9.73 0.38 20.24
N THR A 349 9.51 1.49 20.95
CA THR A 349 10.09 2.80 20.62
C THR A 349 11.60 2.80 20.81
N VAL A 350 12.33 3.07 19.73
CA VAL A 350 13.79 3.20 19.74
C VAL A 350 14.24 4.67 19.70
N ARG A 351 13.36 5.56 19.27
CA ARG A 351 13.57 7.00 19.20
C ARG A 351 12.24 7.73 19.31
N LYS A 352 12.20 8.79 20.12
CA LYS A 352 11.03 9.66 20.28
C LYS A 352 11.47 11.12 20.32
N GLU A 353 10.70 11.98 19.70
CA GLU A 353 10.93 13.43 19.74
C GLU A 353 9.58 14.14 19.84
N HIS A 354 9.53 15.15 20.69
CA HIS A 354 8.35 16.01 20.83
C HIS A 354 8.64 17.32 20.11
N LEU A 355 7.87 17.59 19.06
CA LEU A 355 8.01 18.79 18.24
C LEU A 355 6.96 19.81 18.71
N VAL A 356 7.41 20.96 19.22
CA VAL A 356 6.56 22.04 19.75
C VAL A 356 6.64 23.28 18.88
#